data_40a6be0704900edaeb72f099f832b385
#
_entry.id   40a6be0704900edaeb72f099f832b385
#
_cell.length_a   1.000
_cell.length_b   1.000
_cell.length_c   1.000
_cell.angle_alpha   90.00
_cell.angle_beta   90.00
_cell.angle_gamma   90.00
#
_symmetry.space_group_name_H-M   'P 1'
#
loop_
_entity.id
_entity.type
_entity.pdbx_description
1 polymer ?
#
loop_
_entity_poly.entity_id
_entity_poly.type
_entity_poly.pdbx_seq_one_letter_code
_entity_poly.pdbx_strand_id
1 'polypeptide(L)'
;MAESRDPLDRLAIGQLLVRLLREFRDDLAAPRADAGYGDVREPHFQIFGNIRIGGIRLTELADRAQLSLAATSELVNDLADLDYLSRRPDPADGRAKLIDLTTRGKALMAEAGGRVLDIETRWSELVGERNFNQMCRTMQRLLDELDPKDSRG
;
A
#
# COMPACT_ATOMS: atom_id res chain seq x y z
N MET A 1 14.23 -34.68 -9.15
CA MET A 1 14.06 -34.25 -10.56
C MET A 1 13.49 -32.85 -10.57
N ALA A 2 14.28 -31.88 -10.98
CA ALA A 2 13.76 -30.54 -11.24
C ALA A 2 12.95 -30.63 -12.55
N GLU A 3 11.64 -30.52 -12.47
CA GLU A 3 10.82 -30.26 -13.66
C GLU A 3 11.38 -29.03 -14.34
N SER A 4 11.90 -29.22 -15.56
CA SER A 4 12.26 -28.12 -16.45
C SER A 4 10.99 -27.29 -16.69
N ARG A 5 10.80 -26.24 -15.92
CA ARG A 5 9.70 -25.30 -16.13
C ARG A 5 10.00 -24.55 -17.42
N ASP A 6 9.33 -24.96 -18.49
CA ASP A 6 9.30 -24.16 -19.71
C ASP A 6 8.73 -22.79 -19.33
N PRO A 7 9.50 -21.70 -19.47
CA PRO A 7 8.98 -20.36 -19.17
C PRO A 7 7.80 -19.95 -20.06
N LEU A 8 7.46 -20.75 -21.08
CA LEU A 8 6.34 -20.51 -21.99
C LEU A 8 5.00 -21.08 -21.47
N ASP A 9 5.01 -22.00 -20.51
CA ASP A 9 3.78 -22.63 -19.98
C ASP A 9 3.02 -21.77 -18.95
N ARG A 10 3.59 -20.67 -18.52
CA ARG A 10 2.95 -19.74 -17.56
C ARG A 10 3.42 -18.30 -17.80
N LEU A 11 2.66 -17.36 -17.30
CA LEU A 11 3.10 -15.97 -17.25
C LEU A 11 4.37 -15.83 -16.40
N ALA A 12 5.30 -14.99 -16.83
CA ALA A 12 6.47 -14.62 -16.02
C ALA A 12 6.04 -13.90 -14.73
N ILE A 13 6.86 -14.02 -13.68
CA ILE A 13 6.51 -13.45 -12.36
C ILE A 13 6.18 -11.96 -12.44
N GLY A 14 6.92 -11.17 -13.23
CA GLY A 14 6.63 -9.75 -13.40
C GLY A 14 5.25 -9.49 -14.01
N GLN A 15 4.83 -10.29 -14.99
CA GLN A 15 3.50 -10.19 -15.59
C GLN A 15 2.40 -10.58 -14.60
N LEU A 16 2.62 -11.61 -13.77
CA LEU A 16 1.69 -12.00 -12.71
C LEU A 16 1.53 -10.88 -11.70
N LEU A 17 2.63 -10.31 -11.21
CA LEU A 17 2.62 -9.22 -10.23
C LEU A 17 1.88 -7.99 -10.75
N VAL A 18 2.17 -7.54 -11.98
CA VAL A 18 1.53 -6.38 -12.59
C VAL A 18 0.02 -6.59 -12.76
N ARG A 19 -0.39 -7.78 -13.26
CA ARG A 19 -1.81 -8.08 -13.46
C ARG A 19 -2.56 -8.23 -12.14
N LEU A 20 -2.01 -8.94 -11.17
CA LEU A 20 -2.62 -9.08 -9.84
C LEU A 20 -2.74 -7.72 -9.13
N LEU A 21 -1.72 -6.87 -9.24
CA LEU A 21 -1.78 -5.53 -8.66
C LEU A 21 -2.88 -4.67 -9.30
N ARG A 22 -3.09 -4.79 -10.62
CA ARG A 22 -4.18 -4.09 -11.29
C ARG A 22 -5.54 -4.58 -10.80
N GLU A 23 -5.78 -5.90 -10.78
CA GLU A 23 -7.04 -6.48 -10.27
C GLU A 23 -7.30 -6.04 -8.82
N PHE A 24 -6.26 -6.09 -7.97
CA PHE A 24 -6.36 -5.63 -6.59
C PHE A 24 -6.75 -4.15 -6.48
N ARG A 25 -6.13 -3.29 -7.29
CA ARG A 25 -6.44 -1.85 -7.32
C ARG A 25 -7.84 -1.55 -7.82
N ASP A 26 -8.29 -2.25 -8.85
CA ASP A 26 -9.64 -2.09 -9.40
C ASP A 26 -10.69 -2.49 -8.36
N ASP A 27 -10.50 -3.61 -7.68
CA ASP A 27 -11.37 -4.07 -6.60
C ASP A 27 -11.36 -3.10 -5.39
N LEU A 28 -10.21 -2.57 -5.05
CA LEU A 28 -10.07 -1.63 -3.94
C LEU A 28 -10.70 -0.26 -4.27
N ALA A 29 -10.70 0.13 -5.55
CA ALA A 29 -11.19 1.43 -6.00
C ALA A 29 -12.71 1.52 -6.09
N ALA A 30 -13.37 0.45 -6.53
CA ALA A 30 -14.76 0.47 -6.97
C ALA A 30 -15.78 1.07 -5.99
N PRO A 31 -15.77 0.79 -4.67
CA PRO A 31 -16.79 1.28 -3.75
C PRO A 31 -16.48 2.58 -2.99
N ARG A 32 -15.34 3.25 -3.25
CA ARG A 32 -14.92 4.44 -2.45
C ARG A 32 -15.83 5.64 -2.57
N ALA A 33 -16.42 5.85 -3.73
CA ALA A 33 -17.35 6.96 -3.95
C ALA A 33 -18.58 6.83 -3.05
N ASP A 34 -19.11 5.63 -2.90
CA ASP A 34 -20.29 5.34 -2.07
C ASP A 34 -19.98 5.51 -0.57
N ALA A 35 -18.73 5.28 -0.18
CA ALA A 35 -18.26 5.47 1.20
C ALA A 35 -17.87 6.92 1.56
N GLY A 36 -17.97 7.86 0.61
CA GLY A 36 -17.62 9.27 0.83
C GLY A 36 -16.14 9.61 0.59
N TYR A 37 -15.40 8.73 -0.07
CA TYR A 37 -13.96 8.90 -0.38
C TYR A 37 -13.69 8.99 -1.88
N GLY A 38 -14.64 9.47 -2.66
CA GLY A 38 -14.53 9.61 -4.13
C GLY A 38 -13.50 10.65 -4.59
N ASP A 39 -13.04 11.49 -3.69
CA ASP A 39 -11.99 12.51 -3.91
C ASP A 39 -10.56 11.92 -3.83
N VAL A 40 -10.40 10.68 -3.37
CA VAL A 40 -9.11 9.98 -3.38
C VAL A 40 -8.81 9.46 -4.78
N ARG A 41 -7.69 9.92 -5.35
CA ARG A 41 -7.21 9.54 -6.68
C ARG A 41 -6.15 8.44 -6.61
N GLU A 42 -5.89 7.75 -7.73
CA GLU A 42 -4.91 6.67 -7.81
C GLU A 42 -3.51 7.05 -7.29
N PRO A 43 -2.91 8.22 -7.61
CA PRO A 43 -1.60 8.59 -7.07
C PRO A 43 -1.55 8.69 -5.55
N HIS A 44 -2.67 8.99 -4.89
CA HIS A 44 -2.76 9.07 -3.43
C HIS A 44 -2.50 7.73 -2.74
N PHE A 45 -2.72 6.59 -3.44
CA PHE A 45 -2.45 5.26 -2.87
C PHE A 45 -0.98 5.03 -2.55
N GLN A 46 -0.08 5.67 -3.28
CA GLN A 46 1.35 5.57 -2.99
C GLN A 46 1.67 6.21 -1.63
N ILE A 47 0.94 7.22 -1.25
CA ILE A 47 1.09 7.86 0.08
C ILE A 47 0.46 6.98 1.16
N PHE A 48 -0.80 6.58 1.00
CA PHE A 48 -1.49 5.75 1.99
C PHE A 48 -0.84 4.38 2.20
N GLY A 49 -0.28 3.77 1.16
CA GLY A 49 0.42 2.49 1.25
C GLY A 49 1.78 2.56 1.96
N ASN A 50 2.32 3.77 2.18
CA ASN A 50 3.65 3.98 2.76
C ASN A 50 3.65 4.84 4.02
N ILE A 51 2.52 5.40 4.42
CA ILE A 51 2.40 6.18 5.65
C ILE A 51 2.50 5.26 6.87
N ARG A 52 3.12 5.76 7.94
CA ARG A 52 3.21 5.04 9.22
C ARG A 52 2.22 5.60 10.23
N ILE A 53 1.64 4.71 11.03
CA ILE A 53 0.88 5.10 12.22
C ILE A 53 1.82 5.81 13.19
N GLY A 54 1.42 6.99 13.66
CA GLY A 54 2.25 7.82 14.55
C GLY A 54 3.11 8.84 13.83
N GLY A 55 3.03 8.90 12.51
CA GLY A 55 3.67 9.91 11.68
C GLY A 55 4.95 9.47 11.00
N ILE A 56 5.28 10.15 9.93
CA ILE A 56 6.45 9.89 9.09
C ILE A 56 7.01 11.22 8.56
N ARG A 57 8.33 11.33 8.43
CA ARG A 57 8.96 12.49 7.79
C ARG A 57 8.77 12.42 6.28
N LEU A 58 8.69 13.60 5.62
CA LEU A 58 8.49 13.68 4.17
C LEU A 58 9.59 12.94 3.38
N THR A 59 10.83 13.05 3.80
CA THR A 59 11.98 12.37 3.16
C THR A 59 11.85 10.85 3.24
N GLU A 60 11.50 10.32 4.41
CA GLU A 60 11.28 8.89 4.60
C GLU A 60 10.07 8.39 3.78
N LEU A 61 8.99 9.16 3.74
CA LEU A 61 7.80 8.83 2.94
C LEU A 61 8.14 8.78 1.45
N ALA A 62 8.94 9.74 0.94
CA ALA A 62 9.39 9.77 -0.44
C ALA A 62 10.22 8.53 -0.80
N ASP A 63 11.16 8.15 0.07
CA ASP A 63 12.00 6.97 -0.11
C ASP A 63 11.15 5.69 -0.16
N ARG A 64 10.21 5.53 0.77
CA ARG A 64 9.31 4.37 0.83
C ARG A 64 8.37 4.29 -0.37
N ALA A 65 7.82 5.43 -0.79
CA ALA A 65 6.92 5.51 -1.94
C ALA A 65 7.65 5.44 -3.28
N GLN A 66 8.99 5.45 -3.28
CA GLN A 66 9.82 5.49 -4.50
C GLN A 66 9.45 6.69 -5.40
N LEU A 67 9.19 7.84 -4.77
CA LEU A 67 8.87 9.09 -5.43
C LEU A 67 9.94 10.14 -5.15
N SER A 68 10.01 11.16 -6.02
CA SER A 68 10.80 12.36 -5.72
C SER A 68 10.22 13.11 -4.52
N LEU A 69 11.06 13.88 -3.83
CA LEU A 69 10.62 14.71 -2.70
C LEU A 69 9.53 15.70 -3.13
N ALA A 70 9.67 16.29 -4.32
CA ALA A 70 8.70 17.24 -4.88
C ALA A 70 7.35 16.58 -5.16
N ALA A 71 7.33 15.40 -5.82
CA ALA A 71 6.10 14.66 -6.09
C ALA A 71 5.41 14.20 -4.80
N THR A 72 6.18 13.74 -3.81
CA THR A 72 5.65 13.36 -2.50
C THR A 72 5.04 14.55 -1.79
N SER A 73 5.72 15.70 -1.80
CA SER A 73 5.20 16.94 -1.20
C SER A 73 3.89 17.40 -1.82
N GLU A 74 3.78 17.32 -3.14
CA GLU A 74 2.56 17.66 -3.87
C GLU A 74 1.39 16.76 -3.46
N LEU A 75 1.58 15.44 -3.47
CA LEU A 75 0.54 14.49 -3.06
C LEU A 75 0.14 14.66 -1.58
N VAL A 76 1.10 14.94 -0.70
CA VAL A 76 0.84 15.21 0.72
C VAL A 76 0.04 16.51 0.88
N ASN A 77 0.34 17.56 0.10
CA ASN A 77 -0.42 18.80 0.12
C ASN A 77 -1.86 18.57 -0.35
N ASP A 78 -2.06 17.86 -1.45
CA ASP A 78 -3.38 17.48 -1.95
C ASP A 78 -4.19 16.76 -0.86
N LEU A 79 -3.60 15.77 -0.21
CA LEU A 79 -4.26 14.98 0.84
C LEU A 79 -4.49 15.78 2.13
N ALA A 80 -3.65 16.77 2.42
CA ALA A 80 -3.86 17.68 3.53
C ALA A 80 -5.03 18.64 3.25
N ASP A 81 -5.14 19.17 2.03
CA ASP A 81 -6.25 20.02 1.59
C ASP A 81 -7.60 19.29 1.60
N LEU A 82 -7.57 17.97 1.34
CA LEU A 82 -8.72 17.06 1.44
C LEU A 82 -8.99 16.55 2.88
N ASP A 83 -8.23 17.03 3.86
CA ASP A 83 -8.33 16.64 5.28
C ASP A 83 -8.04 15.17 5.59
N TYR A 84 -7.23 14.51 4.79
CA TYR A 84 -6.76 13.13 5.10
C TYR A 84 -5.45 13.11 5.87
N LEU A 85 -4.59 14.09 5.66
CA LEU A 85 -3.29 14.21 6.31
C LEU A 85 -3.16 15.54 7.06
N SER A 86 -2.32 15.54 8.06
CA SER A 86 -1.91 16.74 8.79
C SER A 86 -0.39 16.75 9.00
N ARG A 87 0.15 17.93 9.28
CA ARG A 87 1.55 18.09 9.68
C ARG A 87 1.61 18.51 11.14
N ARG A 88 2.45 17.86 11.90
CA ARG A 88 2.72 18.21 13.30
C ARG A 88 4.22 18.25 13.57
N PRO A 89 4.69 18.98 14.61
CA PRO A 89 6.09 18.96 14.98
C PRO A 89 6.56 17.53 15.33
N ASP A 90 7.78 17.19 14.93
CA ASP A 90 8.41 15.96 15.36
C ASP A 90 8.84 16.09 16.84
N PRO A 91 8.39 15.21 17.74
CA PRO A 91 8.79 15.26 19.16
C PRO A 91 10.28 15.06 19.37
N ALA A 92 10.96 14.36 18.46
CA ALA A 92 12.40 14.11 18.53
C ALA A 92 13.25 15.27 18.00
N ASP A 93 12.67 16.10 17.12
CA ASP A 93 13.32 17.27 16.50
C ASP A 93 12.26 18.31 16.13
N GLY A 94 12.08 19.31 16.98
CA GLY A 94 11.07 20.35 16.78
C GLY A 94 11.22 21.21 15.53
N ARG A 95 12.34 21.08 14.77
CA ARG A 95 12.55 21.73 13.47
C ARG A 95 11.96 20.93 12.32
N ALA A 96 11.77 19.62 12.50
CA ALA A 96 11.17 18.73 11.54
C ALA A 96 9.66 18.60 11.77
N LYS A 97 8.94 18.22 10.71
CA LYS A 97 7.51 17.92 10.79
C LYS A 97 7.26 16.46 10.44
N LEU A 98 6.32 15.88 11.16
CA LEU A 98 5.74 14.57 10.83
C LEU A 98 4.45 14.76 10.06
N ILE A 99 4.27 13.93 9.06
CA ILE A 99 3.02 13.77 8.31
C ILE A 99 2.25 12.65 9.00
N ASP A 100 1.03 12.92 9.43
CA ASP A 100 0.19 11.99 10.16
C ASP A 100 -1.24 11.96 9.59
N LEU A 101 -1.95 10.87 9.85
CA LEU A 101 -3.34 10.73 9.46
C LEU A 101 -4.25 11.60 10.35
N THR A 102 -5.17 12.32 9.74
CA THR A 102 -6.29 12.94 10.44
C THR A 102 -7.33 11.89 10.87
N THR A 103 -8.37 12.30 11.59
CA THR A 103 -9.53 11.44 11.88
C THR A 103 -10.15 10.89 10.60
N ARG A 104 -10.30 11.74 9.55
CA ARG A 104 -10.81 11.33 8.25
C ARG A 104 -9.86 10.34 7.56
N GLY A 105 -8.56 10.59 7.61
CA GLY A 105 -7.53 9.70 7.06
C GLY A 105 -7.55 8.33 7.75
N LYS A 106 -7.67 8.28 9.07
CA LYS A 106 -7.80 7.03 9.82
C LYS A 106 -9.07 6.26 9.47
N ALA A 107 -10.20 6.95 9.28
CA ALA A 107 -11.44 6.33 8.86
C ALA A 107 -11.33 5.73 7.45
N LEU A 108 -10.70 6.44 6.51
CA LEU A 108 -10.40 5.90 5.18
C LEU A 108 -9.53 4.64 5.25
N MET A 109 -8.47 4.66 6.05
CA MET A 109 -7.57 3.51 6.19
C MET A 109 -8.27 2.30 6.82
N ALA A 110 -9.14 2.52 7.79
CA ALA A 110 -9.93 1.44 8.40
C ALA A 110 -10.93 0.83 7.39
N GLU A 111 -11.57 1.67 6.60
CA GLU A 111 -12.49 1.24 5.53
C GLU A 111 -11.73 0.48 4.43
N ALA A 112 -10.58 0.98 4.00
CA ALA A 112 -9.72 0.29 3.03
C ALA A 112 -9.22 -1.06 3.57
N GLY A 113 -8.88 -1.15 4.84
CA GLY A 113 -8.51 -2.40 5.50
C GLY A 113 -9.62 -3.46 5.45
N GLY A 114 -10.87 -3.06 5.68
CA GLY A 114 -12.03 -3.94 5.52
C GLY A 114 -12.15 -4.49 4.10
N ARG A 115 -11.95 -3.66 3.09
CA ARG A 115 -11.98 -4.09 1.68
C ARG A 115 -10.85 -5.02 1.31
N VAL A 116 -9.65 -4.77 1.84
CA VAL A 116 -8.52 -5.69 1.64
C VAL A 116 -8.89 -7.08 2.14
N LEU A 117 -9.49 -7.19 3.33
CA LEU A 117 -9.97 -8.47 3.87
C LEU A 117 -11.01 -9.14 2.98
N ASP A 118 -11.94 -8.37 2.42
CA ASP A 118 -12.96 -8.90 1.49
C ASP A 118 -12.31 -9.42 0.19
N ILE A 119 -11.32 -8.70 -0.36
CA ILE A 119 -10.57 -9.12 -1.54
C ILE A 119 -9.79 -10.40 -1.24
N GLU A 120 -9.08 -10.46 -0.13
CA GLU A 120 -8.31 -11.63 0.29
C GLU A 120 -9.21 -12.85 0.49
N THR A 121 -10.38 -12.67 1.11
CA THR A 121 -11.38 -13.73 1.29
C THR A 121 -11.81 -14.27 -0.07
N ARG A 122 -12.21 -13.39 -0.99
CA ARG A 122 -12.64 -13.80 -2.33
C ARG A 122 -11.53 -14.51 -3.12
N TRP A 123 -10.31 -14.00 -3.07
CA TRP A 123 -9.18 -14.62 -3.76
C TRP A 123 -8.81 -15.97 -3.14
N SER A 124 -8.91 -16.08 -1.83
CA SER A 124 -8.73 -17.33 -1.10
C SER A 124 -9.77 -18.40 -1.50
N GLU A 125 -11.02 -18.01 -1.71
CA GLU A 125 -12.07 -18.89 -2.21
C GLU A 125 -11.78 -19.40 -3.63
N LEU A 126 -11.21 -18.55 -4.50
CA LEU A 126 -10.88 -18.90 -5.89
C LEU A 126 -9.77 -19.95 -6.01
N VAL A 127 -8.75 -19.90 -5.15
CA VAL A 127 -7.55 -20.76 -5.27
C VAL A 127 -7.44 -21.78 -4.12
N GLY A 128 -8.31 -21.71 -3.13
CA GLY A 128 -8.27 -22.46 -1.89
C GLY A 128 -7.44 -21.76 -0.81
N GLU A 129 -7.97 -21.72 0.40
CA GLU A 129 -7.40 -20.99 1.56
C GLU A 129 -5.93 -21.40 1.84
N ARG A 130 -5.63 -22.69 1.78
CA ARG A 130 -4.27 -23.19 2.00
C ARG A 130 -3.28 -22.63 0.98
N ASN A 131 -3.64 -22.63 -0.29
CA ASN A 131 -2.80 -22.13 -1.39
C ASN A 131 -2.62 -20.61 -1.29
N PHE A 132 -3.69 -19.88 -1.01
CA PHE A 132 -3.64 -18.44 -0.82
C PHE A 132 -2.70 -18.06 0.33
N ASN A 133 -2.88 -18.67 1.49
CA ASN A 133 -2.04 -18.41 2.66
C ASN A 133 -0.59 -18.79 2.42
N GLN A 134 -0.32 -19.88 1.70
CA GLN A 134 1.03 -20.29 1.33
C GLN A 134 1.68 -19.30 0.38
N MET A 135 0.94 -18.79 -0.60
CA MET A 135 1.39 -17.76 -1.53
C MET A 135 1.79 -16.48 -0.77
N CYS A 136 0.91 -15.97 0.10
CA CYS A 136 1.18 -14.76 0.88
C CYS A 136 2.43 -14.92 1.76
N ARG A 137 2.57 -16.05 2.47
CA ARG A 137 3.77 -16.31 3.30
C ARG A 137 5.04 -16.40 2.47
N THR A 138 4.97 -16.99 1.28
CA THR A 138 6.13 -17.11 0.39
C THR A 138 6.54 -15.75 -0.17
N MET A 139 5.57 -14.93 -0.56
CA MET A 139 5.81 -13.56 -1.01
C MET A 139 6.41 -12.69 0.11
N GLN A 140 5.89 -12.80 1.34
CA GLN A 140 6.44 -12.09 2.49
C GLN A 140 7.91 -12.47 2.74
N ARG A 141 8.23 -13.76 2.78
CA ARG A 141 9.62 -14.23 2.89
C ARG A 141 10.52 -13.69 1.80
N LEU A 142 10.02 -13.66 0.57
CA LEU A 142 10.81 -13.11 -0.55
C LEU A 142 11.10 -11.62 -0.34
N LEU A 143 10.13 -10.84 0.10
CA LEU A 143 10.32 -9.42 0.42
C LEU A 143 11.34 -9.23 1.55
N ASP A 144 11.24 -10.01 2.62
CA ASP A 144 12.15 -9.95 3.76
C ASP A 144 13.62 -10.24 3.36
N GLU A 145 13.82 -11.15 2.41
CA GLU A 145 15.15 -11.48 1.87
C GLU A 145 15.68 -10.41 0.90
N LEU A 146 14.80 -9.75 0.14
CA LEU A 146 15.18 -8.71 -0.82
C LEU A 146 15.45 -7.37 -0.14
N ASP A 147 14.74 -7.04 0.92
CA ASP A 147 14.95 -5.82 1.73
C ASP A 147 14.95 -6.11 3.23
N PRO A 148 16.11 -6.54 3.78
CA PRO A 148 16.23 -6.86 5.21
C PRO A 148 16.03 -5.66 6.15
N LYS A 149 15.99 -4.43 5.63
CA LYS A 149 15.84 -3.20 6.43
C LYS A 149 14.38 -2.86 6.72
N ASP A 150 13.45 -3.28 5.86
CA ASP A 150 12.02 -3.00 6.02
C ASP A 150 11.32 -4.02 6.93
N SER A 151 11.96 -5.17 7.19
CA SER A 151 11.44 -6.25 8.03
C SER A 151 11.39 -5.94 9.55
N ARG A 152 11.83 -4.77 9.97
CA ARG A 152 11.97 -4.39 11.39
C ARG A 152 11.11 -3.18 11.78
N GLY A 153 10.01 -2.97 11.11
CA GLY A 153 9.09 -1.87 11.42
C GLY A 153 7.81 -2.29 12.12
#